data_1608674500198f2a50aa2e9e65976c81
#
_entry.id   1608674500198f2a50aa2e9e65976c81
#
_cell.length_a   1.000
_cell.length_b   1.000
_cell.length_c   1.000
_cell.angle_alpha   90.00
_cell.angle_beta   90.00
_cell.angle_gamma   90.00
#
_symmetry.space_group_name_H-M   'P 1'
#
loop_
_entity.id
_entity.type
_entity.pdbx_description
1 polymer ?
#
loop_
_entity_poly.entity_id
_entity_poly.type
_entity_poly.pdbx_seq_one_letter_code
_entity_poly.pdbx_strand_id
1 'polypeptide(L)'
;MPTFKSMHRTPVMLVILLLSSAAFANGLVGQASVVDGDTLEIHGTRIRLWGLDAPESSQLCRGADSNLYRCGAKAANDLDSFIARRPVNCTPTAEDQYGRTVATCSVAGADLGEWLVRSGLALDWPQYSKGKYASAQREADRSGRGMWAGSYVEPWLFRGCIKAGGTPTSCSDDANAHP
;
A
#
# COMPACT_ATOMS: atom_id res chain seq x y z
N MET A 1 -83.56 -27.56 2.68
CA MET A 1 -82.22 -28.09 2.84
C MET A 1 -81.32 -27.17 1.99
N PRO A 2 -80.49 -26.31 2.56
CA PRO A 2 -79.57 -25.47 1.78
C PRO A 2 -78.20 -26.17 1.62
N THR A 3 -77.74 -26.19 0.39
CA THR A 3 -76.43 -26.76 0.00
C THR A 3 -75.28 -25.78 0.32
N PHE A 4 -74.37 -26.23 1.18
CA PHE A 4 -73.13 -25.49 1.51
C PHE A 4 -72.12 -25.60 0.35
N LYS A 5 -71.79 -24.42 -0.26
CA LYS A 5 -70.77 -24.33 -1.33
C LYS A 5 -69.41 -24.16 -0.67
N SER A 6 -68.58 -25.21 -0.75
CA SER A 6 -67.19 -25.19 -0.26
C SER A 6 -66.34 -24.24 -1.12
N MET A 7 -65.77 -23.23 -0.48
CA MET A 7 -64.90 -22.26 -1.09
C MET A 7 -63.42 -22.70 -0.85
N HIS A 8 -62.79 -23.28 -1.88
CA HIS A 8 -61.37 -23.65 -1.84
C HIS A 8 -60.50 -22.38 -1.88
N ARG A 9 -59.85 -22.06 -0.77
CA ARG A 9 -58.80 -21.03 -0.69
C ARG A 9 -57.49 -21.64 -1.16
N THR A 10 -57.03 -21.29 -2.35
CA THR A 10 -55.69 -21.56 -2.84
C THR A 10 -54.68 -20.72 -2.08
N PRO A 11 -53.64 -21.27 -1.47
CA PRO A 11 -52.56 -20.47 -0.87
C PRO A 11 -51.68 -19.87 -1.98
N VAL A 12 -51.65 -18.52 -2.02
CA VAL A 12 -50.67 -17.79 -2.86
C VAL A 12 -49.31 -17.90 -2.19
N MET A 13 -48.46 -18.72 -2.78
CA MET A 13 -47.06 -18.88 -2.34
C MET A 13 -46.26 -17.67 -2.81
N LEU A 14 -45.96 -16.75 -1.88
CA LEU A 14 -45.13 -15.56 -2.13
C LEU A 14 -43.67 -16.00 -2.26
N VAL A 15 -43.17 -16.11 -3.49
CA VAL A 15 -41.75 -16.37 -3.76
C VAL A 15 -40.98 -15.08 -3.56
N ILE A 16 -40.30 -14.92 -2.43
CA ILE A 16 -39.38 -13.83 -2.17
C ILE A 16 -38.07 -14.14 -2.91
N LEU A 17 -37.85 -13.50 -4.06
CA LEU A 17 -36.53 -13.49 -4.71
C LEU A 17 -35.58 -12.67 -3.85
N LEU A 18 -34.66 -13.34 -3.13
CA LEU A 18 -33.50 -12.72 -2.51
C LEU A 18 -32.53 -12.32 -3.63
N LEU A 19 -32.58 -11.06 -4.04
CA LEU A 19 -31.54 -10.45 -4.88
C LEU A 19 -30.27 -10.32 -4.03
N SER A 20 -29.40 -11.32 -4.09
CA SER A 20 -28.04 -11.20 -3.57
C SER A 20 -27.34 -10.15 -4.41
N SER A 21 -27.21 -8.92 -3.89
CA SER A 21 -26.31 -7.90 -4.42
C SER A 21 -24.90 -8.44 -4.26
N ALA A 22 -24.29 -8.93 -5.34
CA ALA A 22 -22.86 -9.12 -5.40
C ALA A 22 -22.24 -7.72 -5.21
N ALA A 23 -21.70 -7.46 -4.03
CA ALA A 23 -20.83 -6.31 -3.82
C ALA A 23 -19.59 -6.56 -4.69
N PHE A 24 -19.59 -6.03 -5.90
CA PHE A 24 -18.36 -5.88 -6.65
C PHE A 24 -17.45 -5.01 -5.77
N ALA A 25 -16.32 -5.56 -5.37
CA ALA A 25 -15.25 -4.75 -4.80
C ALA A 25 -14.86 -3.74 -5.89
N ASN A 26 -15.50 -2.56 -5.87
CA ASN A 26 -15.21 -1.50 -6.82
C ASN A 26 -13.76 -1.08 -6.59
N GLY A 27 -12.88 -1.38 -7.57
CA GLY A 27 -11.54 -0.87 -7.59
C GLY A 27 -11.59 0.66 -7.43
N LEU A 28 -10.72 1.22 -6.60
CA LEU A 28 -10.63 2.65 -6.41
C LEU A 28 -9.78 3.23 -7.55
N VAL A 29 -10.39 3.99 -8.45
CA VAL A 29 -9.72 4.58 -9.62
C VAL A 29 -9.81 6.09 -9.56
N GLY A 30 -8.69 6.79 -9.71
CA GLY A 30 -8.68 8.26 -9.74
C GLY A 30 -7.28 8.85 -9.79
N GLN A 31 -7.22 10.18 -9.84
CA GLN A 31 -5.97 10.90 -9.58
C GLN A 31 -5.59 10.69 -8.12
N ALA A 32 -4.36 10.26 -7.90
CA ALA A 32 -3.81 10.08 -6.56
C ALA A 32 -2.98 11.29 -6.14
N SER A 33 -3.09 11.67 -4.87
CA SER A 33 -2.11 12.49 -4.17
C SER A 33 -1.18 11.55 -3.40
N VAL A 34 0.12 11.76 -3.48
CA VAL A 34 1.10 11.00 -2.70
C VAL A 34 1.23 11.63 -1.32
N VAL A 35 0.96 10.85 -0.27
CA VAL A 35 1.05 11.28 1.13
C VAL A 35 2.46 11.01 1.67
N ASP A 36 2.97 9.81 1.40
CA ASP A 36 4.34 9.38 1.68
C ASP A 36 4.77 8.27 0.70
N GLY A 37 5.92 7.64 0.95
CA GLY A 37 6.52 6.67 0.01
C GLY A 37 5.69 5.42 -0.25
N ASP A 38 4.70 5.11 0.59
CA ASP A 38 3.82 3.94 0.43
C ASP A 38 2.34 4.23 0.69
N THR A 39 1.96 5.49 0.79
CA THR A 39 0.59 5.91 1.07
C THR A 39 0.11 6.93 0.04
N LEU A 40 -1.03 6.64 -0.57
CA LEU A 40 -1.73 7.48 -1.53
C LEU A 40 -3.05 7.96 -0.95
N GLU A 41 -3.62 9.01 -1.55
CA GLU A 41 -5.00 9.41 -1.32
C GLU A 41 -5.72 9.58 -2.66
N ILE A 42 -6.87 8.91 -2.82
CA ILE A 42 -7.75 9.01 -3.99
C ILE A 42 -9.16 9.34 -3.49
N HIS A 43 -9.74 10.45 -3.94
CA HIS A 43 -11.08 10.91 -3.54
C HIS A 43 -11.28 10.96 -2.02
N GLY A 44 -10.26 11.38 -1.25
CA GLY A 44 -10.29 11.44 0.21
C GLY A 44 -10.08 10.10 0.93
N THR A 45 -9.92 9.01 0.18
CA THR A 45 -9.62 7.70 0.76
C THR A 45 -8.12 7.49 0.83
N ARG A 46 -7.59 7.27 2.04
CA ARG A 46 -6.18 6.91 2.23
C ARG A 46 -5.94 5.44 1.93
N ILE A 47 -4.94 5.19 1.10
CA ILE A 47 -4.59 3.88 0.58
C ILE A 47 -3.14 3.59 0.92
N ARG A 48 -2.89 2.57 1.73
CA ARG A 48 -1.56 2.03 1.94
C ARG A 48 -1.25 0.99 0.87
N LEU A 49 -0.11 1.12 0.20
CA LEU A 49 0.34 0.14 -0.77
C LEU A 49 0.65 -1.20 -0.07
N TRP A 50 0.09 -2.26 -0.61
CA TRP A 50 0.17 -3.59 -0.01
C TRP A 50 1.55 -4.22 -0.17
N GLY A 51 2.02 -4.90 0.89
CA GLY A 51 3.14 -5.84 0.84
C GLY A 51 4.54 -5.21 0.81
N LEU A 52 4.64 -3.91 0.99
CA LEU A 52 5.92 -3.19 1.03
C LEU A 52 5.97 -2.22 2.20
N ASP A 53 7.16 -1.68 2.47
CA ASP A 53 7.37 -0.65 3.47
C ASP A 53 8.39 0.37 2.95
N ALA A 54 8.00 1.64 2.90
CA ALA A 54 8.87 2.73 2.46
C ALA A 54 9.43 3.50 3.67
N PRO A 55 10.58 4.17 3.53
CA PRO A 55 11.08 5.04 4.58
C PRO A 55 10.06 6.13 4.92
N GLU A 56 9.98 6.46 6.20
CA GLU A 56 9.12 7.54 6.69
C GLU A 56 9.58 8.91 6.17
N SER A 57 8.67 9.86 5.99
CA SER A 57 8.96 11.17 5.40
C SER A 57 10.12 11.93 6.09
N SER A 58 10.33 11.70 7.40
CA SER A 58 11.43 12.30 8.17
C SER A 58 12.69 11.43 8.24
N GLN A 59 12.64 10.21 7.72
CA GLN A 59 13.75 9.26 7.79
C GLN A 59 14.89 9.70 6.87
N LEU A 60 16.11 9.53 7.36
CA LEU A 60 17.34 9.79 6.61
C LEU A 60 17.97 8.46 6.19
N CYS A 61 18.62 8.48 5.05
CA CYS A 61 19.48 7.41 4.56
C CYS A 61 20.82 8.02 4.15
N ARG A 62 21.82 7.20 3.99
CA ARG A 62 23.13 7.62 3.51
C ARG A 62 23.29 7.18 2.06
N GLY A 63 23.72 8.09 1.19
CA GLY A 63 23.96 7.79 -0.22
C GLY A 63 25.33 7.14 -0.44
N ALA A 64 25.64 6.79 -1.69
CA ALA A 64 26.95 6.25 -2.09
C ALA A 64 28.13 7.20 -1.78
N ASP A 65 27.87 8.50 -1.70
CA ASP A 65 28.82 9.54 -1.33
C ASP A 65 28.93 9.74 0.19
N SER A 66 28.30 8.87 0.97
CA SER A 66 28.18 8.93 2.44
C SER A 66 27.41 10.16 2.98
N ASN A 67 26.81 10.97 2.12
CA ASN A 67 25.99 12.10 2.54
C ASN A 67 24.59 11.66 2.96
N LEU A 68 24.07 12.28 4.02
CA LEU A 68 22.71 12.06 4.47
C LEU A 68 21.70 12.73 3.53
N TYR A 69 20.62 12.04 3.22
CA TYR A 69 19.48 12.59 2.48
C TYR A 69 18.16 12.08 3.04
N ARG A 70 17.07 12.81 2.80
CA ARG A 70 15.71 12.43 3.24
C ARG A 70 15.13 11.36 2.31
N CYS A 71 15.42 10.11 2.57
CA CYS A 71 15.01 9.00 1.68
C CYS A 71 13.50 8.80 1.64
N GLY A 72 12.78 9.03 2.73
CA GLY A 72 11.31 8.96 2.72
C GLY A 72 10.68 10.05 1.85
N ALA A 73 11.15 11.31 1.98
CA ALA A 73 10.70 12.38 1.10
C ALA A 73 11.05 12.11 -0.37
N LYS A 74 12.24 11.54 -0.63
CA LYS A 74 12.63 11.14 -1.99
C LYS A 74 11.69 10.05 -2.53
N ALA A 75 11.36 9.03 -1.75
CA ALA A 75 10.43 7.97 -2.16
C ALA A 75 9.06 8.54 -2.55
N ALA A 76 8.51 9.44 -1.75
CA ALA A 76 7.24 10.11 -2.04
C ALA A 76 7.31 10.97 -3.33
N ASN A 77 8.35 11.77 -3.50
CA ASN A 77 8.52 12.63 -4.68
C ASN A 77 8.73 11.82 -5.97
N ASP A 78 9.50 10.74 -5.90
CA ASP A 78 9.74 9.87 -7.05
C ASP A 78 8.46 9.12 -7.42
N LEU A 79 7.67 8.68 -6.44
CA LEU A 79 6.36 8.05 -6.68
C LEU A 79 5.39 9.03 -7.35
N ASP A 80 5.31 10.28 -6.86
CA ASP A 80 4.47 11.31 -7.49
C ASP A 80 4.89 11.56 -8.93
N SER A 81 6.21 11.68 -9.16
CA SER A 81 6.78 11.85 -10.49
C SER A 81 6.50 10.67 -11.42
N PHE A 82 6.55 9.43 -10.88
CA PHE A 82 6.22 8.24 -11.65
C PHE A 82 4.74 8.16 -11.98
N ILE A 83 3.86 8.51 -11.06
CA ILE A 83 2.41 8.59 -11.32
C ILE A 83 2.11 9.66 -12.37
N ALA A 84 2.78 10.80 -12.32
CA ALA A 84 2.70 11.88 -13.31
C ALA A 84 1.24 12.30 -13.60
N ARG A 85 0.42 12.44 -12.56
CA ARG A 85 -1.02 12.82 -12.62
C ARG A 85 -1.91 11.86 -13.43
N ARG A 86 -1.39 10.69 -13.82
CA ARG A 86 -2.20 9.66 -14.48
C ARG A 86 -3.15 9.01 -13.47
N PRO A 87 -4.33 8.52 -13.92
CA PRO A 87 -5.22 7.77 -13.05
C PRO A 87 -4.53 6.53 -12.48
N VAL A 88 -4.63 6.36 -11.17
CA VAL A 88 -4.17 5.16 -10.46
C VAL A 88 -5.37 4.25 -10.25
N ASN A 89 -5.17 2.96 -10.47
CA ASN A 89 -6.17 1.92 -10.24
C ASN A 89 -5.70 1.07 -9.05
N CYS A 90 -6.49 1.04 -7.98
CA CYS A 90 -6.21 0.29 -6.76
C CYS A 90 -7.25 -0.80 -6.54
N THR A 91 -6.78 -2.01 -6.27
CA THR A 91 -7.61 -3.15 -5.86
C THR A 91 -7.42 -3.37 -4.36
N PRO A 92 -8.44 -3.08 -3.52
CA PRO A 92 -8.38 -3.31 -2.09
C PRO A 92 -8.13 -4.78 -1.75
N THR A 93 -7.29 -5.03 -0.75
CA THR A 93 -6.96 -6.37 -0.24
C THR A 93 -7.31 -6.53 1.22
N ALA A 94 -7.25 -5.46 2.01
CA ALA A 94 -7.52 -5.44 3.44
C ALA A 94 -7.81 -4.01 3.93
N GLU A 95 -8.10 -3.89 5.21
CA GLU A 95 -8.06 -2.65 5.97
C GLU A 95 -7.06 -2.79 7.12
N ASP A 96 -6.27 -1.77 7.40
CA ASP A 96 -5.32 -1.80 8.49
C ASP A 96 -5.93 -1.32 9.82
N GLN A 97 -5.18 -1.48 10.91
CA GLN A 97 -5.63 -1.09 12.26
C GLN A 97 -5.91 0.41 12.43
N TYR A 98 -5.55 1.25 11.46
CA TYR A 98 -5.77 2.69 11.45
C TYR A 98 -6.93 3.10 10.53
N GLY A 99 -7.65 2.14 9.96
CA GLY A 99 -8.76 2.37 9.04
C GLY A 99 -8.33 2.77 7.63
N ARG A 100 -7.05 2.55 7.25
CA ARG A 100 -6.61 2.79 5.87
C ARG A 100 -6.92 1.57 5.01
N THR A 101 -7.41 1.81 3.80
CA THR A 101 -7.52 0.75 2.79
C THR A 101 -6.11 0.28 2.40
N VAL A 102 -5.84 -1.01 2.55
CA VAL A 102 -4.62 -1.63 2.02
C VAL A 102 -4.93 -2.18 0.64
N ALA A 103 -4.15 -1.80 -0.37
CA ALA A 103 -4.44 -2.17 -1.75
C ALA A 103 -3.18 -2.40 -2.60
N THR A 104 -3.32 -3.22 -3.65
CA THR A 104 -2.39 -3.21 -4.77
C THR A 104 -2.83 -2.14 -5.77
N CYS A 105 -1.91 -1.26 -6.17
CA CYS A 105 -2.22 -0.16 -7.06
C CYS A 105 -1.34 -0.20 -8.31
N SER A 106 -1.88 0.27 -9.43
CA SER A 106 -1.16 0.37 -10.68
C SER A 106 -1.43 1.69 -11.41
N VAL A 107 -0.47 2.14 -12.23
CA VAL A 107 -0.61 3.27 -13.15
C VAL A 107 -0.19 2.83 -14.54
N ALA A 108 -1.07 3.00 -15.53
CA ALA A 108 -0.83 2.54 -16.91
C ALA A 108 -0.36 1.06 -16.99
N GLY A 109 -0.90 0.20 -16.12
CA GLY A 109 -0.59 -1.24 -16.04
C GLY A 109 0.67 -1.58 -15.23
N ALA A 110 1.49 -0.62 -14.81
CA ALA A 110 2.64 -0.86 -13.96
C ALA A 110 2.23 -0.94 -12.48
N ASP A 111 2.58 -2.03 -11.78
CA ASP A 111 2.38 -2.19 -10.34
C ASP A 111 3.28 -1.19 -9.58
N LEU A 112 2.66 -0.30 -8.79
CA LEU A 112 3.37 0.73 -8.04
C LEU A 112 4.29 0.14 -6.97
N GLY A 113 3.87 -0.94 -6.33
CA GLY A 113 4.67 -1.61 -5.31
C GLY A 113 5.93 -2.25 -5.92
N GLU A 114 5.78 -2.94 -7.04
CA GLU A 114 6.92 -3.52 -7.74
C GLU A 114 7.89 -2.44 -8.22
N TRP A 115 7.36 -1.33 -8.76
CA TRP A 115 8.19 -0.22 -9.20
C TRP A 115 8.97 0.42 -8.05
N LEU A 116 8.33 0.68 -6.89
CA LEU A 116 8.99 1.24 -5.71
C LEU A 116 10.11 0.36 -5.21
N VAL A 117 9.85 -0.94 -5.04
CA VAL A 117 10.84 -1.90 -4.54
C VAL A 117 11.98 -2.07 -5.54
N ARG A 118 11.70 -2.18 -6.83
CA ARG A 118 12.70 -2.30 -7.90
C ARG A 118 13.59 -1.06 -8.02
N SER A 119 13.05 0.12 -7.68
CA SER A 119 13.77 1.39 -7.66
C SER A 119 14.58 1.60 -6.37
N GLY A 120 14.47 0.71 -5.39
CA GLY A 120 15.11 0.84 -4.08
C GLY A 120 14.53 1.97 -3.24
N LEU A 121 13.26 2.31 -3.44
CA LEU A 121 12.52 3.37 -2.73
C LEU A 121 11.64 2.79 -1.60
N ALA A 122 11.44 1.48 -1.59
CA ALA A 122 10.76 0.72 -0.57
C ALA A 122 11.37 -0.67 -0.44
N LEU A 123 11.07 -1.34 0.65
CA LEU A 123 11.47 -2.74 0.92
C LEU A 123 10.27 -3.68 0.72
N ASP A 124 10.52 -4.86 0.18
CA ASP A 124 9.56 -5.97 0.26
C ASP A 124 9.30 -6.29 1.73
N TRP A 125 8.03 -6.46 2.09
CA TRP A 125 7.65 -6.88 3.44
C TRP A 125 7.09 -8.31 3.40
N PRO A 126 7.94 -9.35 3.52
CA PRO A 126 7.56 -10.74 3.25
C PRO A 126 6.41 -11.27 4.10
N GLN A 127 6.26 -10.73 5.32
CA GLN A 127 5.14 -11.08 6.20
C GLN A 127 3.77 -10.83 5.51
N TYR A 128 3.67 -9.77 4.71
CA TYR A 128 2.46 -9.39 4.00
C TYR A 128 2.51 -9.76 2.52
N SER A 129 3.59 -9.44 1.81
CA SER A 129 3.77 -9.67 0.37
C SER A 129 3.82 -11.15 -0.01
N LYS A 130 4.17 -12.02 0.97
CA LYS A 130 4.51 -13.44 0.72
C LYS A 130 5.63 -13.60 -0.33
N GLY A 131 6.52 -12.60 -0.41
CA GLY A 131 7.65 -12.58 -1.32
C GLY A 131 7.33 -12.10 -2.74
N LYS A 132 6.17 -11.48 -2.97
CA LYS A 132 5.78 -10.95 -4.27
C LYS A 132 6.84 -10.03 -4.86
N TYR A 133 7.46 -9.18 -4.04
CA TYR A 133 8.44 -8.19 -4.48
C TYR A 133 9.90 -8.63 -4.25
N ALA A 134 10.15 -9.83 -3.76
CA ALA A 134 11.50 -10.30 -3.44
C ALA A 134 12.47 -10.28 -4.63
N SER A 135 11.98 -10.52 -5.85
CA SER A 135 12.82 -10.44 -7.06
C SER A 135 13.21 -9.00 -7.39
N ALA A 136 12.26 -8.07 -7.27
CA ALA A 136 12.48 -6.65 -7.49
C ALA A 136 13.49 -6.08 -6.47
N GLN A 137 13.37 -6.49 -5.19
CA GLN A 137 14.30 -6.09 -4.15
C GLN A 137 15.72 -6.59 -4.42
N ARG A 138 15.91 -7.88 -4.77
CA ARG A 138 17.22 -8.39 -5.11
C ARG A 138 17.85 -7.72 -6.33
N GLU A 139 17.05 -7.24 -7.28
CA GLU A 139 17.53 -6.48 -8.42
C GLU A 139 17.98 -5.08 -7.98
N ALA A 140 17.19 -4.38 -7.14
CA ALA A 140 17.55 -3.08 -6.59
C ALA A 140 18.87 -3.15 -5.80
N ASP A 141 18.98 -4.12 -4.90
CA ASP A 141 20.18 -4.39 -4.09
C ASP A 141 21.42 -4.61 -4.96
N ARG A 142 21.38 -5.59 -5.86
CA ARG A 142 22.52 -5.90 -6.75
C ARG A 142 22.95 -4.73 -7.64
N SER A 143 22.02 -3.83 -7.94
CA SER A 143 22.27 -2.67 -8.82
C SER A 143 22.56 -1.39 -8.02
N GLY A 144 22.58 -1.43 -6.67
CA GLY A 144 22.79 -0.25 -5.83
C GLY A 144 21.77 0.85 -6.08
N ARG A 145 20.49 0.50 -6.26
CA ARG A 145 19.44 1.50 -6.54
C ARG A 145 18.86 2.07 -5.25
N GLY A 146 18.58 3.37 -5.28
CA GLY A 146 17.91 4.05 -4.17
C GLY A 146 18.65 3.90 -2.86
N MET A 147 18.01 3.33 -1.83
CA MET A 147 18.62 3.08 -0.51
C MET A 147 19.77 2.10 -0.56
N TRP A 148 19.80 1.19 -1.53
CA TRP A 148 20.86 0.19 -1.72
C TRP A 148 22.17 0.77 -2.27
N ALA A 149 22.21 2.06 -2.63
CA ALA A 149 23.44 2.75 -3.04
C ALA A 149 24.36 3.10 -1.84
N GLY A 150 23.84 3.03 -0.63
CA GLY A 150 24.56 3.34 0.60
C GLY A 150 24.00 2.55 1.76
N SER A 151 23.67 3.22 2.89
CA SER A 151 23.12 2.56 4.06
C SER A 151 21.83 3.21 4.55
N TYR A 152 21.01 2.43 5.24
CA TYR A 152 19.72 2.84 5.77
C TYR A 152 19.34 2.00 6.99
N VAL A 153 18.41 2.53 7.78
CA VAL A 153 17.69 1.76 8.80
C VAL A 153 16.37 1.31 8.19
N GLU A 154 15.95 0.08 8.43
CA GLU A 154 14.66 -0.40 7.94
C GLU A 154 13.51 0.45 8.49
N PRO A 155 12.48 0.77 7.70
CA PRO A 155 11.41 1.66 8.11
C PRO A 155 10.68 1.23 9.38
N TRP A 156 10.49 -0.08 9.59
CA TRP A 156 9.87 -0.61 10.82
C TRP A 156 10.75 -0.42 12.05
N LEU A 157 12.08 -0.49 11.94
CA LEU A 157 13.02 -0.22 13.03
C LEU A 157 13.05 1.28 13.34
N PHE A 158 13.07 2.12 12.31
CA PHE A 158 12.97 3.57 12.46
C PHE A 158 11.69 3.94 13.23
N ARG A 159 10.51 3.42 12.84
CA ARG A 159 9.26 3.67 13.58
C ARG A 159 9.32 3.18 15.02
N GLY A 160 9.93 2.03 15.27
CA GLY A 160 10.15 1.50 16.61
C GLY A 160 10.97 2.45 17.49
N CYS A 161 12.06 2.98 16.94
CA CYS A 161 12.94 3.95 17.61
C CYS A 161 12.19 5.28 17.90
N ILE A 162 11.47 5.84 16.92
CA ILE A 162 10.66 7.05 17.13
C ILE A 162 9.62 6.84 18.24
N LYS A 163 8.93 5.70 18.22
CA LYS A 163 7.94 5.36 19.25
C LYS A 163 8.56 5.24 20.66
N ALA A 164 9.82 4.85 20.73
CA ALA A 164 10.60 4.79 21.98
C ALA A 164 11.14 6.16 22.43
N GLY A 165 10.82 7.25 21.71
CA GLY A 165 11.22 8.61 22.06
C GLY A 165 12.51 9.09 21.37
N GLY A 166 12.99 8.35 20.36
CA GLY A 166 14.11 8.78 19.53
C GLY A 166 13.76 9.93 18.60
N THR A 167 14.79 10.58 18.05
CA THR A 167 14.63 11.65 17.04
C THR A 167 14.84 11.08 15.63
N PRO A 168 14.33 11.75 14.58
CA PRO A 168 14.59 11.29 13.21
C PRO A 168 16.06 11.06 12.91
N THR A 169 16.94 11.95 13.36
CA THR A 169 18.38 11.81 13.15
C THR A 169 18.96 10.59 13.88
N SER A 170 18.66 10.44 15.17
CA SER A 170 19.18 9.30 15.96
C SER A 170 18.59 7.94 15.51
N CYS A 171 17.33 7.94 15.05
CA CYS A 171 16.66 6.73 14.58
C CYS A 171 17.04 6.35 13.13
N SER A 172 17.66 7.27 12.41
CA SER A 172 18.23 7.04 11.08
C SER A 172 19.73 6.75 11.13
N ASP A 173 20.32 6.67 12.35
CA ASP A 173 21.74 6.35 12.49
C ASP A 173 21.96 4.89 12.10
N ASP A 174 22.66 4.73 11.01
CA ASP A 174 22.97 3.45 10.38
C ASP A 174 24.26 2.81 10.88
N ALA A 175 24.83 3.31 11.99
CA ALA A 175 26.04 2.72 12.60
C ALA A 175 25.90 1.23 12.90
N ASN A 176 24.65 0.73 12.99
CA ASN A 176 24.30 -0.68 13.15
C ASN A 176 23.46 -1.23 11.98
N ALA A 177 23.23 -0.44 10.95
CA ALA A 177 22.54 -0.91 9.76
C ALA A 177 23.47 -1.82 8.95
N HIS A 178 22.89 -2.83 8.32
CA HIS A 178 23.66 -3.74 7.49
C HIS A 178 24.32 -2.99 6.32
N PRO A 179 25.62 -3.26 6.07
CA PRO A 179 26.30 -2.75 4.90
C PRO A 179 25.77 -3.40 3.62
#